data_f035f1425fb2b21f7d2b9a76ca19d1a9
#
_entry.id   f035f1425fb2b21f7d2b9a76ca19d1a9
#
_cell.length_a   1.000
_cell.length_b   1.000
_cell.length_c   1.000
_cell.angle_alpha   90.00
_cell.angle_beta   90.00
_cell.angle_gamma   90.00
#
_symmetry.space_group_name_H-M   'P 1'
#
loop_
_entity.id
_entity.type
_entity.pdbx_description
1 polymer ?
#
loop_
_entity_poly.entity_id
_entity_poly.type
_entity_poly.pdbx_seq_one_letter_code
_entity_poly.pdbx_strand_id
1 'polypeptide(L)'
;MAGDLFPARCEYPKSLTILTLTTLRSPTSVFQKASLEALRKTNLEWTRFAVGYFLDCYSLTSLKTHLPPLSFAIDVANKKAAIPGTGNEPIAFTYTYDVAKFVAAFLEEPKWEELTFCYGEKTTWNEFVKVAEEVTGETHTL
;
A
#
# COMPACT_ATOMS: atom_id res chain seq x y z
N MET A 1 20.83 -3.36 -13.27
CA MET A 1 20.64 -1.96 -12.89
C MET A 1 19.15 -1.69 -12.88
N ALA A 2 18.49 -1.88 -11.75
CA ALA A 2 17.10 -1.56 -11.51
C ALA A 2 17.01 -0.82 -10.16
N GLY A 3 17.79 0.24 -10.06
CA GLY A 3 17.74 1.19 -8.98
C GLY A 3 17.33 2.53 -9.56
N ASP A 4 16.39 3.17 -8.97
CA ASP A 4 15.97 4.55 -9.18
C ASP A 4 14.70 4.79 -10.02
N LEU A 5 13.80 3.82 -10.20
CA LEU A 5 12.54 4.13 -10.89
C LEU A 5 11.53 4.91 -10.04
N PHE A 6 11.62 4.87 -8.72
CA PHE A 6 10.70 5.63 -7.85
C PHE A 6 11.43 6.13 -6.60
N PRO A 7 11.59 7.43 -6.41
CA PRO A 7 12.08 7.97 -5.16
C PRO A 7 11.07 7.71 -4.05
N ALA A 8 11.50 6.92 -3.09
CA ALA A 8 10.73 6.64 -1.90
C ALA A 8 10.35 7.93 -1.18
N ARG A 9 9.06 8.14 -0.93
CA ARG A 9 8.56 9.31 -0.19
C ARG A 9 8.03 8.89 1.16
N CYS A 10 8.63 9.44 2.19
CA CYS A 10 8.09 9.40 3.56
C CYS A 10 7.54 10.79 3.86
N GLU A 11 6.24 10.93 4.02
CA GLU A 11 5.59 12.22 4.27
C GLU A 11 4.88 12.22 5.62
N TYR A 12 5.10 13.27 6.40
CA TYR A 12 4.31 13.54 7.60
C TYR A 12 3.09 14.37 7.17
N PRO A 13 1.87 13.89 7.35
CA PRO A 13 0.69 14.62 6.90
C PRO A 13 0.45 15.82 7.80
N LYS A 14 0.58 17.03 7.25
CA LYS A 14 0.07 18.25 7.89
C LYS A 14 -1.45 18.38 7.79
N SER A 15 -2.10 17.61 6.95
CA SER A 15 -3.56 17.51 6.79
C SER A 15 -3.86 16.43 5.74
N LEU A 16 -4.35 15.29 6.16
CA LEU A 16 -4.98 14.35 5.25
C LEU A 16 -6.23 13.82 5.93
N THR A 17 -7.39 14.14 5.35
CA THR A 17 -8.62 13.42 5.66
C THR A 17 -8.46 12.01 5.11
N ILE A 18 -8.00 11.12 5.97
CA ILE A 18 -7.90 9.70 5.64
C ILE A 18 -9.32 9.17 5.65
N LEU A 19 -9.90 9.01 4.47
CA LEU A 19 -10.93 8.00 4.28
C LEU A 19 -10.24 6.64 4.44
N THR A 20 -9.92 6.38 5.68
CA THR A 20 -9.36 5.10 6.08
C THR A 20 -10.42 4.05 5.78
N LEU A 21 -10.00 2.94 5.22
CA LEU A 21 -10.68 1.63 5.15
C LEU A 21 -11.21 1.13 6.52
N THR A 22 -11.56 2.02 7.42
CA THR A 22 -12.12 1.77 8.76
C THR A 22 -13.58 1.36 8.71
N THR A 23 -14.22 1.42 7.54
CA THR A 23 -15.64 1.07 7.39
C THR A 23 -15.87 -0.40 7.05
N LEU A 24 -14.84 -1.12 6.62
CA LEU A 24 -14.94 -2.56 6.48
C LEU A 24 -14.78 -3.20 7.86
N ARG A 25 -15.84 -3.84 8.33
CA ARG A 25 -15.83 -4.76 9.48
C ARG A 25 -15.05 -6.03 9.13
N SER A 26 -13.79 -5.85 8.77
CA SER A 26 -12.87 -6.96 8.56
C SER A 26 -12.33 -7.43 9.92
N PRO A 27 -12.17 -8.73 10.14
CA PRO A 27 -11.49 -9.25 11.33
C PRO A 27 -10.14 -8.58 11.56
N THR A 28 -9.39 -8.30 10.50
CA THR A 28 -8.10 -7.59 10.55
C THR A 28 -8.21 -6.20 11.17
N SER A 29 -9.29 -5.45 10.93
CA SER A 29 -9.47 -4.12 11.52
C SER A 29 -9.68 -4.16 13.04
N VAL A 30 -10.29 -5.23 13.55
CA VAL A 30 -10.48 -5.45 14.99
C VAL A 30 -9.15 -5.71 15.68
N PHE A 31 -8.33 -6.59 15.10
CA PHE A 31 -6.98 -6.86 15.63
C PHE A 31 -6.08 -5.64 15.60
N GLN A 32 -6.13 -4.84 14.54
CA GLN A 32 -5.37 -3.59 14.45
C GLN A 32 -5.77 -2.61 15.55
N LYS A 33 -7.07 -2.44 15.83
CA LYS A 33 -7.54 -1.57 16.92
C LYS A 33 -7.07 -2.07 18.28
N ALA A 34 -7.23 -3.35 18.57
CA ALA A 34 -6.79 -3.94 19.84
C ALA A 34 -5.28 -3.78 20.05
N SER A 35 -4.47 -3.98 19.02
CA SER A 35 -3.02 -3.78 19.06
C SER A 35 -2.65 -2.32 19.38
N LEU A 36 -3.35 -1.36 18.75
CA LEU A 36 -3.15 0.07 19.02
C LEU A 36 -3.49 0.45 20.45
N GLU A 37 -4.62 -0.03 20.95
CA GLU A 37 -5.02 0.22 22.33
C GLU A 37 -4.03 -0.39 23.34
N ALA A 38 -3.48 -1.55 23.03
CA ALA A 38 -2.44 -2.17 23.83
C ALA A 38 -1.13 -1.35 23.82
N LEU A 39 -0.67 -0.91 22.66
CA LEU A 39 0.54 -0.09 22.51
C LEU A 39 0.42 1.26 23.25
N ARG A 40 -0.74 1.91 23.16
CA ARG A 40 -1.00 3.18 23.87
C ARG A 40 -0.96 3.08 25.40
N LYS A 41 -1.09 1.88 25.95
CA LYS A 41 -0.96 1.60 27.39
C LYS A 41 0.47 1.32 27.83
N THR A 42 1.42 1.28 26.89
CA THR A 42 2.83 1.05 27.20
C THR A 42 3.62 2.35 27.17
N ASN A 43 4.84 2.30 27.70
CA ASN A 43 5.82 3.39 27.57
C ASN A 43 6.78 3.17 26.40
N LEU A 44 6.43 2.28 25.46
CA LEU A 44 7.24 2.04 24.26
C LEU A 44 7.05 3.18 23.28
N GLU A 45 8.09 3.52 22.57
CA GLU A 45 8.00 4.33 21.36
C GLU A 45 7.62 3.40 20.19
N TRP A 46 6.61 3.79 19.42
CA TRP A 46 6.08 2.96 18.34
C TRP A 46 5.47 3.80 17.24
N THR A 47 5.43 3.23 16.05
CA THR A 47 4.73 3.80 14.90
C THR A 47 4.03 2.71 14.12
N ARG A 48 3.01 3.09 13.35
CA ARG A 48 2.39 2.27 12.30
C ARG A 48 2.78 2.83 10.95
N PHE A 49 3.25 1.96 10.07
CA PHE A 49 3.47 2.32 8.68
C PHE A 49 2.18 2.13 7.87
N ALA A 50 1.71 3.20 7.25
CA ALA A 50 0.63 3.17 6.26
C ALA A 50 1.29 3.18 4.88
N VAL A 51 1.34 2.01 4.25
CA VAL A 51 2.09 1.79 3.00
C VAL A 51 1.19 1.61 1.77
N GLY A 52 -0.14 1.69 1.95
CA GLY A 52 -1.08 1.41 0.87
C GLY A 52 -1.18 -0.07 0.54
N TYR A 53 -1.41 -0.40 -0.73
CA TYR A 53 -1.45 -1.76 -1.23
C TYR A 53 -0.04 -2.27 -1.56
N PHE A 54 0.21 -3.55 -1.34
CA PHE A 54 1.47 -4.17 -1.77
C PHE A 54 1.45 -4.42 -3.27
N LEU A 55 2.31 -3.70 -4.00
CA LEU A 55 2.39 -3.76 -5.47
C LEU A 55 2.72 -5.16 -5.98
N ASP A 56 3.59 -5.86 -5.27
CA ASP A 56 4.05 -7.19 -5.64
C ASP A 56 2.95 -8.27 -5.58
N CYS A 57 1.83 -8.03 -4.91
CA CYS A 57 0.66 -8.90 -4.97
C CYS A 57 -0.03 -8.93 -6.35
N TYR A 58 0.22 -7.92 -7.18
CA TYR A 58 -0.36 -7.79 -8.52
C TYR A 58 0.59 -8.20 -9.65
N SER A 59 1.81 -8.61 -9.30
CA SER A 59 2.83 -8.96 -10.27
C SER A 59 2.54 -10.31 -10.93
N LEU A 60 2.60 -10.34 -12.27
CA LEU A 60 2.54 -11.56 -13.08
C LEU A 60 3.91 -12.18 -13.34
N THR A 61 4.98 -11.47 -13.01
CA THR A 61 6.32 -11.79 -13.46
C THR A 61 7.20 -12.34 -12.35
N SER A 62 8.46 -12.56 -12.68
CA SER A 62 9.54 -12.97 -11.79
C SER A 62 9.95 -11.91 -10.75
N LEU A 63 9.10 -10.96 -10.44
CA LEU A 63 9.36 -10.02 -9.35
C LEU A 63 9.56 -10.78 -8.04
N LYS A 64 10.67 -10.51 -7.38
CA LYS A 64 10.98 -11.17 -6.11
C LYS A 64 9.97 -10.74 -5.06
N THR A 65 9.15 -11.67 -4.59
CA THR A 65 8.17 -11.44 -3.54
C THR A 65 8.02 -12.67 -2.66
N HIS A 66 7.54 -12.45 -1.44
CA HIS A 66 7.14 -13.51 -0.52
C HIS A 66 5.62 -13.52 -0.31
N LEU A 67 4.89 -12.64 -0.99
CA LEU A 67 3.45 -12.54 -0.89
C LEU A 67 2.76 -13.38 -1.97
N PRO A 68 1.63 -14.01 -1.63
CA PRO A 68 0.79 -14.64 -2.64
C PRO A 68 0.13 -13.58 -3.52
N PRO A 69 -0.23 -13.91 -4.77
CA PRO A 69 -1.04 -13.06 -5.60
C PRO A 69 -2.36 -12.70 -4.90
N LEU A 70 -2.80 -11.45 -5.08
CA LEU A 70 -4.06 -10.93 -4.54
C LEU A 70 -4.85 -10.26 -5.67
N SER A 71 -6.11 -10.68 -5.81
CA SER A 71 -7.03 -10.13 -6.80
C SER A 71 -8.03 -9.15 -6.17
N PHE A 72 -7.54 -8.20 -5.38
CA PHE A 72 -8.40 -7.14 -4.85
C PHE A 72 -8.54 -6.03 -5.88
N ALA A 73 -9.77 -5.69 -6.24
CA ALA A 73 -10.16 -4.72 -7.26
C ALA A 73 -9.70 -5.08 -8.69
N ILE A 74 -8.52 -5.65 -8.88
CA ILE A 74 -7.96 -6.02 -10.17
C ILE A 74 -7.34 -7.41 -10.08
N ASP A 75 -7.72 -8.28 -11.00
CA ASP A 75 -7.09 -9.57 -11.26
C ASP A 75 -6.32 -9.48 -12.57
N VAL A 76 -5.06 -9.13 -12.49
CA VAL A 76 -4.21 -8.93 -13.67
C VAL A 76 -4.04 -10.24 -14.44
N ALA A 77 -3.96 -11.38 -13.74
CA ALA A 77 -3.79 -12.69 -14.37
C ALA A 77 -4.99 -13.09 -15.22
N ASN A 78 -6.20 -12.84 -14.72
CA ASN A 78 -7.45 -13.19 -15.40
C ASN A 78 -8.07 -12.01 -16.17
N LYS A 79 -7.39 -10.86 -16.22
CA LYS A 79 -7.79 -9.64 -16.96
C LYS A 79 -9.19 -9.15 -16.55
N LYS A 80 -9.47 -9.12 -15.26
CA LYS A 80 -10.73 -8.69 -14.69
C LYS A 80 -10.51 -7.56 -13.71
N ALA A 81 -11.42 -6.59 -13.71
CA ALA A 81 -11.42 -5.52 -12.72
C ALA A 81 -12.81 -5.33 -12.12
N ALA A 82 -12.87 -5.10 -10.82
CA ALA A 82 -14.06 -4.72 -10.07
C ALA A 82 -13.72 -3.49 -9.23
N ILE A 83 -13.70 -2.35 -9.88
CA ILE A 83 -13.17 -1.12 -9.32
C ILE A 83 -14.16 -0.54 -8.31
N PRO A 84 -13.75 -0.28 -7.05
CA PRO A 84 -14.60 0.36 -6.06
C PRO A 84 -14.75 1.87 -6.36
N GLY A 85 -15.93 2.40 -6.11
CA GLY A 85 -16.23 3.83 -6.27
C GLY A 85 -16.21 4.27 -7.73
N THR A 86 -15.58 5.40 -8.01
CA THR A 86 -15.40 5.93 -9.37
C THR A 86 -14.11 5.42 -10.04
N GLY A 87 -13.23 4.82 -9.25
CA GLY A 87 -11.89 4.42 -9.68
C GLY A 87 -10.89 5.57 -9.78
N ASN A 88 -11.32 6.81 -9.49
CA ASN A 88 -10.46 8.00 -9.53
C ASN A 88 -10.01 8.44 -8.13
N GLU A 89 -10.45 7.75 -7.09
CA GLU A 89 -10.01 8.00 -5.74
C GLU A 89 -8.51 7.65 -5.62
N PRO A 90 -7.73 8.53 -4.95
CA PRO A 90 -6.30 8.30 -4.81
C PRO A 90 -6.01 7.08 -3.94
N ILE A 91 -5.16 6.22 -4.45
CA ILE A 91 -4.62 5.05 -3.77
C ILE A 91 -3.11 5.09 -3.79
N ALA A 92 -2.49 4.29 -2.95
CA ALA A 92 -1.04 4.16 -2.90
C ALA A 92 -0.63 2.70 -3.02
N PHE A 93 0.46 2.47 -3.73
CA PHE A 93 1.12 1.17 -3.84
C PHE A 93 2.54 1.23 -3.34
N THR A 94 3.00 0.16 -2.71
CA THR A 94 4.39 0.04 -2.29
C THR A 94 4.88 -1.38 -2.51
N TYR A 95 6.07 -1.51 -3.07
CA TYR A 95 6.74 -2.78 -3.16
C TYR A 95 7.26 -3.20 -1.77
N THR A 96 7.06 -4.46 -1.37
CA THR A 96 7.38 -4.90 0.00
C THR A 96 8.84 -4.72 0.39
N TYR A 97 9.77 -4.86 -0.55
CA TYR A 97 11.19 -4.60 -0.30
C TYR A 97 11.49 -3.11 -0.07
N ASP A 98 10.70 -2.20 -0.64
CA ASP A 98 10.83 -0.78 -0.36
C ASP A 98 10.24 -0.43 1.00
N VAL A 99 9.18 -1.12 1.43
CA VAL A 99 8.73 -1.02 2.84
C VAL A 99 9.86 -1.35 3.81
N ALA A 100 10.62 -2.42 3.54
CA ALA A 100 11.76 -2.78 4.38
C ALA A 100 12.83 -1.68 4.43
N LYS A 101 13.10 -1.02 3.30
CA LYS A 101 14.04 0.13 3.24
C LYS A 101 13.50 1.31 4.01
N PHE A 102 12.20 1.61 3.90
CA PHE A 102 11.56 2.69 4.68
C PHE A 102 11.67 2.44 6.18
N VAL A 103 11.36 1.21 6.61
CA VAL A 103 11.47 0.85 8.03
C VAL A 103 12.90 1.00 8.52
N ALA A 104 13.88 0.51 7.75
CA ALA A 104 15.30 0.63 8.10
C ALA A 104 15.75 2.09 8.22
N ALA A 105 15.37 2.95 7.26
CA ALA A 105 15.68 4.37 7.30
C ALA A 105 14.98 5.08 8.47
N PHE A 106 13.75 4.68 8.77
CA PHE A 106 12.96 5.29 9.85
C PHE A 106 13.53 5.01 11.25
N LEU A 107 14.29 3.95 11.43
CA LEU A 107 14.95 3.65 12.70
C LEU A 107 16.00 4.71 13.10
N GLU A 108 16.47 5.51 12.15
CA GLU A 108 17.41 6.62 12.40
C GLU A 108 16.69 7.91 12.82
N GLU A 109 15.35 7.96 12.76
CA GLU A 109 14.58 9.14 13.16
C GLU A 109 14.59 9.32 14.69
N PRO A 110 14.84 10.54 15.17
CA PRO A 110 15.00 10.80 16.60
C PRO A 110 13.68 10.72 17.38
N LYS A 111 12.55 10.77 16.70
CA LYS A 111 11.20 10.71 17.29
C LYS A 111 10.21 10.05 16.35
N TRP A 112 9.33 9.25 16.89
CA TRP A 112 8.32 8.52 16.14
C TRP A 112 6.91 9.04 16.44
N GLU A 113 6.17 9.33 15.37
CA GLU A 113 4.74 9.61 15.47
C GLU A 113 3.94 8.30 15.43
N GLU A 114 2.73 8.27 16.01
CA GLU A 114 1.89 7.06 16.04
C GLU A 114 1.54 6.50 14.63
N LEU A 115 1.67 7.31 13.60
CA LEU A 115 1.36 6.94 12.22
C LEU A 115 2.36 7.57 11.25
N THR A 116 3.03 6.73 10.51
CA THR A 116 3.99 7.11 9.48
C THR A 116 3.48 6.66 8.11
N PHE A 117 3.38 7.58 7.16
CA PHE A 117 3.00 7.28 5.79
C PHE A 117 4.24 7.10 4.94
N CYS A 118 4.37 5.92 4.33
CA CYS A 118 5.43 5.61 3.37
C CYS A 118 4.79 4.92 2.18
N TYR A 119 5.02 5.42 0.98
CA TYR A 119 4.49 4.81 -0.23
C TYR A 119 5.47 4.95 -1.40
N GLY A 120 5.44 3.99 -2.30
CA GLY A 120 6.23 4.02 -3.51
C GLY A 120 5.60 4.90 -4.58
N GLU A 121 4.32 4.66 -4.86
CA GLU A 121 3.59 5.39 -5.90
C GLU A 121 2.17 5.73 -5.44
N LYS A 122 1.70 6.92 -5.82
CA LYS A 122 0.32 7.37 -5.61
C LYS A 122 -0.36 7.46 -6.97
N THR A 123 -1.48 6.77 -7.11
CA THR A 123 -2.20 6.63 -8.36
C THR A 123 -3.71 6.48 -8.12
N THR A 124 -4.45 5.97 -9.10
CA THR A 124 -5.86 5.60 -9.02
C THR A 124 -6.07 4.20 -9.57
N TRP A 125 -7.20 3.56 -9.25
CA TRP A 125 -7.50 2.24 -9.85
C TRP A 125 -7.61 2.31 -11.37
N ASN A 126 -8.20 3.38 -11.90
CA ASN A 126 -8.31 3.56 -13.35
C ASN A 126 -6.94 3.69 -14.04
N GLU A 127 -5.99 4.38 -13.43
CA GLU A 127 -4.61 4.47 -13.94
C GLU A 127 -3.89 3.13 -13.82
N PHE A 128 -4.09 2.41 -12.71
CA PHE A 128 -3.48 1.09 -12.52
C PHE A 128 -3.97 0.08 -13.57
N VAL A 129 -5.28 0.08 -13.91
CA VAL A 129 -5.81 -0.75 -15.00
C VAL A 129 -5.11 -0.43 -16.32
N LYS A 130 -4.97 0.85 -16.67
CA LYS A 130 -4.28 1.25 -17.92
C LYS A 130 -2.85 0.71 -17.97
N VAL A 131 -2.11 0.85 -16.87
CA VAL A 131 -0.74 0.30 -16.79
C VAL A 131 -0.75 -1.22 -16.92
N ALA A 132 -1.70 -1.91 -16.29
CA ALA A 132 -1.83 -3.36 -16.41
C ALA A 132 -2.13 -3.78 -17.87
N GLU A 133 -3.00 -3.05 -18.57
CA GLU A 133 -3.32 -3.27 -19.99
C GLU A 133 -2.12 -3.01 -20.88
N GLU A 134 -1.38 -1.94 -20.65
CA GLU A 134 -0.16 -1.63 -21.40
C GLU A 134 0.90 -2.72 -21.24
N VAL A 135 1.10 -3.21 -20.01
CA VAL A 135 2.10 -4.25 -19.73
C VAL A 135 1.71 -5.61 -20.28
N THR A 136 0.43 -5.95 -20.20
CA THR A 136 -0.07 -7.26 -20.68
C THR A 136 -0.37 -7.27 -22.19
N GLY A 137 -0.55 -6.10 -22.80
CA GLY A 137 -1.00 -5.96 -24.19
C GLY A 137 -2.47 -6.32 -24.42
N GLU A 138 -3.27 -6.45 -23.34
CA GLU A 138 -4.64 -6.94 -23.41
C GLU A 138 -5.56 -6.10 -22.50
N THR A 139 -6.81 -5.90 -22.94
CA THR A 139 -7.81 -5.14 -22.18
C THR A 139 -8.39 -5.92 -21.01
N HIS A 140 -8.73 -5.23 -19.92
CA HIS A 140 -9.39 -5.81 -18.77
C HIS A 140 -10.91 -5.63 -18.87
N THR A 141 -11.65 -6.67 -18.55
CA THR A 141 -13.12 -6.62 -18.47
C THR A 141 -13.50 -6.02 -17.11
N LEU A 142 -14.28 -4.93 -17.15
CA LEU A 142 -14.87 -4.27 -15.98
C LEU A 142 -16.14 -4.97 -15.52
#